data_57dcee3e57415b41aed75080db3cc55b
#
_entry.id   57dcee3e57415b41aed75080db3cc55b
#
_cell.length_a   1.000
_cell.length_b   1.000
_cell.length_c   1.000
_cell.angle_alpha   90.00
_cell.angle_beta   90.00
_cell.angle_gamma   90.00
#
_symmetry.space_group_name_H-M   'P 1'
#
loop_
_entity.id
_entity.type
_entity.pdbx_description
1 polymer ?
#
loop_
_entity_poly.entity_id
_entity_poly.type
_entity_poly.pdbx_seq_one_letter_code
_entity_poly.pdbx_strand_id
1 'polypeptide(L)'
;MPTFVGMLSWTDQGVRTVKDTPKRIQAARERAKKLGVEIKQVFLTTGEFDILVIAEANDGDSMAKMAMAAGAEGNVRTRTVRAWTEAEIAKLISELP
;
A
#
# COMPACT_ATOMS: atom_id res chain seq x y z
N MET A 1 -1.85 -12.40 -8.66
CA MET A 1 -1.25 -11.04 -8.67
C MET A 1 -0.28 -10.90 -7.50
N PRO A 2 0.90 -10.30 -7.72
CA PRO A 2 1.84 -10.05 -6.63
C PRO A 2 1.23 -9.25 -5.50
N THR A 3 1.62 -9.60 -4.27
CA THR A 3 1.17 -8.92 -3.06
C THR A 3 2.21 -7.88 -2.62
N PHE A 4 1.74 -6.74 -2.18
CA PHE A 4 2.57 -5.67 -1.65
C PHE A 4 2.03 -5.21 -0.30
N VAL A 5 2.92 -4.80 0.58
CA VAL A 5 2.56 -4.23 1.87
C VAL A 5 3.04 -2.78 1.89
N GLY A 6 2.12 -1.87 2.09
CA GLY A 6 2.42 -0.45 2.23
C GLY A 6 2.36 -0.06 3.70
N MET A 7 3.42 0.60 4.15
CA MET A 7 3.48 1.20 5.49
C MET A 7 3.49 2.70 5.29
N LEU A 8 2.45 3.36 5.74
CA LEU A 8 2.23 4.77 5.48
C LEU A 8 2.31 5.57 6.78
N SER A 9 2.97 6.72 6.70
CA SER A 9 2.98 7.68 7.81
C SER A 9 2.35 8.98 7.34
N TRP A 10 1.50 9.57 8.18
CA TRP A 10 0.97 10.90 7.87
C TRP A 10 2.10 11.93 7.87
N THR A 11 2.02 12.85 6.93
CA THR A 11 2.80 14.08 6.96
C THR A 11 2.12 15.05 7.94
N ASP A 12 2.76 16.19 8.21
CA ASP A 12 2.12 17.25 9.00
C ASP A 12 0.79 17.68 8.38
N GLN A 13 0.76 17.81 7.06
CA GLN A 13 -0.46 18.13 6.32
C GLN A 13 -1.53 17.06 6.53
N GLY A 14 -1.14 15.79 6.41
CA GLY A 14 -2.08 14.67 6.51
C GLY A 14 -2.67 14.52 7.89
N VAL A 15 -1.87 14.70 8.95
CA VAL A 15 -2.37 14.55 10.32
C VAL A 15 -3.25 15.73 10.74
N ARG A 16 -2.99 16.92 10.22
CA ARG A 16 -3.87 18.08 10.49
C ARG A 16 -5.28 17.87 9.95
N THR A 17 -5.39 17.15 8.85
CA THR A 17 -6.67 16.85 8.20
C THR A 17 -7.04 15.37 8.36
N VAL A 18 -6.67 14.79 9.49
CA VAL A 18 -6.86 13.35 9.73
C VAL A 18 -8.32 12.91 9.61
N LYS A 19 -9.27 13.80 9.88
CA LYS A 19 -10.69 13.50 9.76
C LYS A 19 -11.12 13.17 8.33
N ASP A 20 -10.33 13.58 7.34
CA ASP A 20 -10.59 13.27 5.92
C ASP A 20 -10.07 11.88 5.51
N THR A 21 -9.42 11.16 6.43
CA THR A 21 -8.82 9.86 6.13
C THR A 21 -9.79 8.89 5.45
N PRO A 22 -11.04 8.70 5.92
CA PRO A 22 -11.96 7.78 5.23
C PRO A 22 -12.20 8.14 3.78
N LYS A 23 -12.34 9.42 3.46
CA LYS A 23 -12.52 9.90 2.08
C LYS A 23 -11.26 9.65 1.26
N ARG A 24 -10.08 9.87 1.85
CA ARG A 24 -8.80 9.65 1.19
C ARG A 24 -8.59 8.18 0.86
N ILE A 25 -8.99 7.29 1.78
CA ILE A 25 -8.91 5.85 1.53
C ILE A 25 -9.79 5.45 0.35
N GLN A 26 -11.01 5.97 0.30
CA GLN A 26 -11.93 5.66 -0.78
C GLN A 26 -11.39 6.18 -2.13
N ALA A 27 -10.90 7.40 -2.17
CA ALA A 27 -10.28 7.96 -3.38
C ALA A 27 -9.04 7.15 -3.80
N ALA A 28 -8.25 6.69 -2.84
CA ALA A 28 -7.08 5.86 -3.11
C ALA A 28 -7.47 4.52 -3.73
N ARG A 29 -8.55 3.90 -3.25
CA ARG A 29 -9.06 2.65 -3.83
C ARG A 29 -9.44 2.82 -5.30
N GLU A 30 -10.12 3.91 -5.62
CA GLU A 30 -10.54 4.20 -6.99
C GLU A 30 -9.36 4.48 -7.90
N ARG A 31 -8.41 5.27 -7.43
CA ARG A 31 -7.18 5.56 -8.17
C ARG A 31 -6.35 4.30 -8.40
N ALA A 32 -6.26 3.47 -7.38
CA ALA A 32 -5.51 2.22 -7.44
C ALA A 32 -6.02 1.31 -8.55
N LYS A 33 -7.34 1.17 -8.68
CA LYS A 33 -7.94 0.36 -9.74
C LYS A 33 -7.50 0.80 -11.13
N LYS A 34 -7.45 2.11 -11.35
CA LYS A 34 -7.01 2.68 -12.63
C LYS A 34 -5.55 2.38 -12.94
N LEU A 35 -4.75 2.14 -11.91
CA LEU A 35 -3.32 1.87 -12.04
C LEU A 35 -2.99 0.36 -12.01
N GLY A 36 -4.00 -0.49 -11.96
CA GLY A 36 -3.78 -1.94 -11.91
C GLY A 36 -3.43 -2.46 -10.51
N VAL A 37 -3.91 -1.76 -9.48
CA VAL A 37 -3.70 -2.12 -8.07
C VAL A 37 -5.05 -2.32 -7.40
N GLU A 38 -5.17 -3.38 -6.61
CA GLU A 38 -6.34 -3.62 -5.78
C GLU A 38 -5.92 -3.53 -4.31
N ILE A 39 -6.50 -2.57 -3.59
CA ILE A 39 -6.30 -2.43 -2.15
C ILE A 39 -7.21 -3.45 -1.47
N LYS A 40 -6.62 -4.44 -0.81
CA LYS A 40 -7.37 -5.52 -0.16
C LYS A 40 -7.76 -5.18 1.25
N GLN A 41 -6.85 -4.62 2.04
CA GLN A 41 -7.08 -4.32 3.45
C GLN A 41 -6.33 -3.07 3.84
N VAL A 42 -6.94 -2.29 4.73
CA VAL A 42 -6.34 -1.08 5.28
C VAL A 42 -6.53 -1.12 6.80
N PHE A 43 -5.45 -0.90 7.53
CA PHE A 43 -5.47 -0.89 8.99
C PHE A 43 -4.87 0.40 9.51
N LEU A 44 -5.45 0.94 10.57
CA LEU A 44 -4.78 1.95 11.38
C LEU A 44 -3.83 1.23 12.33
N THR A 45 -2.63 1.75 12.46
CA THR A 45 -1.63 1.19 13.38
C THR A 45 -1.14 2.25 14.34
N THR A 46 -0.47 1.80 15.40
CA THR A 46 0.28 2.67 16.29
C THR A 46 1.74 2.23 16.25
N GLY A 47 2.67 3.14 16.53
CA GLY A 47 4.10 2.83 16.50
C GLY A 47 4.82 3.57 15.39
N GLU A 48 5.66 2.87 14.64
CA GLU A 48 6.57 3.50 13.68
C GLU A 48 5.87 4.06 12.44
N PHE A 49 4.71 3.53 12.11
CA PHE A 49 3.91 4.04 10.99
C PHE A 49 2.43 4.03 11.39
N ASP A 50 1.60 4.69 10.60
CA ASP A 50 0.22 4.99 10.99
C ASP A 50 -0.81 4.12 10.28
N ILE A 51 -0.53 3.70 9.06
CA ILE A 51 -1.47 2.92 8.24
C ILE A 51 -0.73 1.77 7.59
N LEU A 52 -1.34 0.60 7.64
CA LEU A 52 -0.85 -0.60 6.94
C LEU A 52 -1.83 -0.93 5.83
N VAL A 53 -1.32 -1.09 4.62
CA VAL A 53 -2.13 -1.45 3.45
C VAL A 53 -1.64 -2.78 2.89
N ILE A 54 -2.56 -3.69 2.66
CA ILE A 54 -2.29 -4.92 1.91
C ILE A 54 -2.91 -4.74 0.53
N ALA A 55 -2.10 -4.88 -0.51
CA ALA A 55 -2.54 -4.66 -1.87
C ALA A 55 -2.04 -5.77 -2.79
N GLU A 56 -2.76 -5.97 -3.88
CA GLU A 56 -2.32 -6.80 -5.00
C GLU A 56 -2.18 -5.91 -6.22
N ALA A 57 -1.16 -6.13 -7.01
CA ALA A 57 -0.91 -5.34 -8.19
C ALA A 57 -0.51 -6.24 -9.36
N ASN A 58 -0.72 -5.77 -10.59
CA ASN A 58 -0.33 -6.52 -11.78
C ASN A 58 1.17 -6.78 -11.79
N ASP A 59 1.95 -5.78 -11.37
CA ASP A 59 3.41 -5.85 -11.35
C ASP A 59 3.97 -4.76 -10.42
N GLY A 60 5.30 -4.72 -10.29
CA GLY A 60 5.97 -3.71 -9.48
C GLY A 60 5.81 -2.30 -10.01
N ASP A 61 5.73 -2.14 -11.34
CA ASP A 61 5.56 -0.82 -11.95
C ASP A 61 4.22 -0.21 -11.55
N SER A 62 3.15 -1.00 -11.56
CA SER A 62 1.82 -0.56 -11.13
C SER A 62 1.85 -0.09 -9.68
N MET A 63 2.49 -0.85 -8.81
CA MET A 63 2.60 -0.49 -7.40
C MET A 63 3.45 0.75 -7.19
N ALA A 64 4.55 0.91 -7.95
CA ALA A 64 5.39 2.09 -7.88
C ALA A 64 4.61 3.34 -8.27
N LYS A 65 3.81 3.26 -9.33
CA LYS A 65 2.94 4.37 -9.75
C LYS A 65 1.96 4.75 -8.63
N MET A 66 1.37 3.75 -8.00
CA MET A 66 0.43 3.99 -6.89
C MET A 66 1.13 4.67 -5.71
N ALA A 67 2.34 4.22 -5.35
CA ALA A 67 3.11 4.80 -4.26
C ALA A 67 3.45 6.26 -4.54
N MET A 68 3.89 6.57 -5.77
CA MET A 68 4.19 7.95 -6.16
C MET A 68 2.94 8.82 -6.15
N ALA A 69 1.83 8.31 -6.66
CA ALA A 69 0.57 9.05 -6.67
C ALA A 69 0.09 9.36 -5.25
N ALA A 70 0.21 8.41 -4.34
CA ALA A 70 -0.15 8.64 -2.94
C ALA A 70 0.75 9.70 -2.30
N GLY A 71 2.06 9.61 -2.53
CA GLY A 71 3.01 10.58 -2.01
C GLY A 71 2.79 11.99 -2.56
N ALA A 72 2.43 12.09 -3.84
CA ALA A 72 2.20 13.37 -4.50
C ALA A 72 1.03 14.15 -3.91
N GLU A 73 0.05 13.47 -3.30
CA GLU A 73 -1.06 14.13 -2.60
C GLU A 73 -0.58 14.92 -1.37
N GLY A 74 0.57 14.57 -0.82
CA GLY A 74 1.18 15.28 0.29
C GLY A 74 0.67 14.89 1.68
N ASN A 75 -0.26 13.97 1.78
CA ASN A 75 -0.88 13.58 3.06
C ASN A 75 -0.16 12.43 3.75
N VAL A 76 0.55 11.60 2.99
CA VAL A 76 1.27 10.44 3.51
C VAL A 76 2.62 10.27 2.86
N ARG A 77 3.53 9.64 3.59
CA ARG A 77 4.76 9.06 3.08
C ARG A 77 4.59 7.56 3.11
N THR A 78 5.00 6.87 2.05
CA THR A 78 4.85 5.42 1.98
C THR A 78 6.20 4.72 1.96
N ARG A 79 6.22 3.55 2.60
CA ARG A 79 7.26 2.55 2.43
C ARG A 79 6.55 1.31 1.95
N THR A 80 6.83 0.87 0.75
CA THR A 80 6.14 -0.25 0.13
C THR A 80 7.13 -1.36 -0.16
N VAL A 81 6.77 -2.58 0.24
CA VAL A 81 7.61 -3.76 0.04
C VAL A 81 6.81 -4.83 -0.69
N ARG A 82 7.53 -5.63 -1.48
CA ARG A 82 6.97 -6.82 -2.07
C ARG A 82 6.79 -7.86 -0.97
N ALA A 83 5.65 -8.53 -0.95
CA ALA A 83 5.37 -9.59 0.00
C ALA A 83 5.01 -10.88 -0.74
N TRP A 84 5.32 -12.02 -0.16
CA TRP A 84 4.96 -13.33 -0.66
C TRP A 84 4.06 -14.01 0.35
N THR A 85 2.99 -14.60 -0.12
CA THR A 85 2.07 -15.36 0.74
C THR A 85 2.74 -16.64 1.23
N GLU A 86 2.15 -17.27 2.23
CA GLU A 86 2.67 -18.54 2.75
C GLU A 86 2.78 -19.60 1.66
N ALA A 87 1.79 -19.69 0.79
CA ALA A 87 1.82 -20.62 -0.35
C ALA A 87 2.96 -20.31 -1.31
N GLU A 88 3.20 -19.02 -1.57
CA GLU A 88 4.30 -18.59 -2.42
C GLU A 88 5.66 -18.90 -1.79
N ILE A 89 5.78 -18.75 -0.46
CA ILE A 89 7.01 -19.12 0.26
C ILE A 89 7.32 -20.60 0.04
N ALA A 90 6.33 -21.45 0.20
CA ALA A 90 6.52 -22.89 0.03
C ALA A 90 7.02 -23.23 -1.38
N LYS A 91 6.46 -22.58 -2.40
CA LYS A 91 6.89 -22.77 -3.78
C LYS A 91 8.33 -22.34 -3.99
N LEU A 92 8.69 -21.14 -3.51
CA LEU A 92 10.04 -20.62 -3.65
C LEU A 92 11.05 -21.53 -2.98
N ILE A 93 10.74 -22.02 -1.78
CA ILE A 93 11.63 -22.92 -1.03
C ILE A 93 11.83 -24.23 -1.78
N SER A 94 10.75 -24.76 -2.38
CA SER A 94 10.82 -26.03 -3.14
C SER A 94 11.73 -25.92 -4.37
N GLU A 95 11.98 -24.72 -4.85
CA GLU A 95 12.81 -24.46 -6.03
C GLU A 95 14.28 -24.17 -5.67
N LEU A 96 14.62 -24.14 -4.38
CA LEU A 96 15.99 -23.94 -3.96
C LEU A 96 16.84 -25.17 -4.22
N PRO A 97 18.13 -24.98 -4.57
CA PRO A 97 19.05 -26.11 -4.81
C PRO A 97 19.36 -26.87 -3.54
#